data_2a0c643d1ae2549294acdcb7c3bf51c0
#
_entry.id   2a0c643d1ae2549294acdcb7c3bf51c0
#
_cell.length_a   1.000
_cell.length_b   1.000
_cell.length_c   1.000
_cell.angle_alpha   90.00
_cell.angle_beta   90.00
_cell.angle_gamma   90.00
#
_symmetry.space_group_name_H-M   'P 1'
#
loop_
_entity.id
_entity.type
_entity.pdbx_description
1 polymer ?
#
loop_
_entity_poly.entity_id
_entity_poly.type
_entity_poly.pdbx_seq_one_letter_code
_entity_poly.pdbx_strand_id
1 'polypeptide(L)'
;MKAIVKIKPEKGIWMTDVPIPVIGPNDVLLKIKKSAICGTDLHIYKWDEWAQNTIKTPLVIGHEYMGIVVDKGSEVSRVFIDERVV
;
A
#
# COMPACT_ATOMS: atom_id res chain seq x y z
N MET A 1 -6.08 -0.38 10.97
CA MET A 1 -5.72 0.93 10.38
C MET A 1 -6.64 1.26 9.21
N LYS A 2 -6.79 2.51 8.90
CA LYS A 2 -7.56 2.95 7.74
C LYS A 2 -6.75 2.76 6.47
N ALA A 3 -7.39 2.24 5.42
CA ALA A 3 -6.77 2.06 4.12
C ALA A 3 -7.78 2.25 3.00
N ILE A 4 -7.27 2.64 1.82
CA ILE A 4 -8.08 2.68 0.61
C ILE A 4 -7.92 1.34 -0.08
N VAL A 5 -9.03 0.66 -0.32
CA VAL A 5 -9.04 -0.72 -0.79
C VAL A 5 -9.94 -0.86 -2.01
N LYS A 6 -9.47 -1.59 -3.02
CA LYS A 6 -10.30 -2.09 -4.10
C LYS A 6 -11.00 -3.36 -3.61
N ILE A 7 -12.18 -3.21 -3.05
CA ILE A 7 -12.90 -4.31 -2.41
C ILE A 7 -13.62 -5.18 -3.46
N LYS A 8 -14.22 -4.52 -4.46
CA LYS A 8 -15.09 -5.16 -5.43
C LYS A 8 -14.56 -4.96 -6.85
N PRO A 9 -14.80 -5.92 -7.78
CA PRO A 9 -14.41 -5.80 -9.18
C PRO A 9 -15.37 -4.90 -9.96
N GLU A 10 -15.44 -3.63 -9.57
CA GLU A 10 -16.31 -2.61 -10.19
C GLU A 10 -15.70 -1.24 -10.00
N LYS A 11 -16.24 -0.23 -10.67
CA LYS A 11 -15.80 1.16 -10.53
C LYS A 11 -15.88 1.61 -9.07
N GLY A 12 -14.85 2.29 -8.60
CA GLY A 12 -14.79 2.86 -7.25
C GLY A 12 -13.59 2.35 -6.46
N ILE A 13 -13.36 2.98 -5.34
CA ILE A 13 -12.40 2.58 -4.30
C ILE A 13 -13.03 2.95 -2.95
N TRP A 14 -12.68 2.23 -1.91
CA TRP A 14 -13.37 2.36 -0.62
C TRP A 14 -12.40 2.51 0.53
N MET A 15 -12.72 3.41 1.46
CA MET A 15 -12.00 3.52 2.72
C MET A 15 -12.54 2.46 3.68
N THR A 16 -11.66 1.67 4.25
CA THR A 16 -12.04 0.63 5.21
C THR A 16 -10.92 0.39 6.22
N ASP A 17 -11.22 -0.37 7.25
CA ASP A 17 -10.23 -0.79 8.23
C ASP A 17 -9.60 -2.09 7.78
N VAL A 18 -8.27 -2.15 7.88
CA VAL A 18 -7.49 -3.35 7.60
C VAL A 18 -6.52 -3.59 8.74
N PRO A 19 -6.08 -4.84 8.97
CA PRO A 19 -5.07 -5.10 9.99
C PRO A 19 -3.74 -4.43 9.63
N ILE A 20 -2.98 -4.05 10.65
CA ILE A 20 -1.61 -3.61 10.46
C ILE A 20 -0.80 -4.80 9.94
N PRO A 21 -0.01 -4.65 8.87
CA PRO A 21 0.75 -5.75 8.32
C PRO A 21 1.74 -6.35 9.32
N VAL A 22 1.89 -7.66 9.29
CA VAL A 22 2.91 -8.38 10.06
C VAL A 22 4.13 -8.52 9.17
N ILE A 23 5.27 -8.01 9.62
CA ILE A 23 6.50 -8.03 8.84
C ILE A 23 7.27 -9.33 9.01
N GLY A 24 7.90 -9.79 7.92
CA GLY A 24 8.84 -10.89 7.93
C GLY A 24 10.28 -10.43 8.22
N PRO A 25 11.25 -11.35 8.19
CA PRO A 25 12.64 -11.04 8.56
C PRO A 25 13.33 -10.04 7.62
N ASN A 26 12.88 -9.91 6.39
CA ASN A 26 13.46 -9.00 5.39
C ASN A 26 12.59 -7.78 5.12
N ASP A 27 11.53 -7.58 5.87
CA ASP A 27 10.56 -6.52 5.65
C ASP A 27 10.81 -5.32 6.56
N VAL A 28 10.27 -4.19 6.15
CA VAL A 28 10.31 -2.94 6.90
C VAL A 28 8.88 -2.43 7.05
N LEU A 29 8.49 -2.06 8.26
CA LEU A 29 7.20 -1.45 8.52
C LEU A 29 7.34 0.07 8.53
N LEU A 30 6.57 0.73 7.69
CA LEU A 30 6.58 2.19 7.55
C LEU A 30 5.31 2.80 8.12
N LYS A 31 5.47 3.89 8.87
CA LYS A 31 4.36 4.79 9.16
C LYS A 31 4.27 5.79 8.00
N ILE A 32 3.23 5.67 7.18
CA ILE A 32 3.06 6.51 6.00
C ILE A 32 2.76 7.95 6.42
N LYS A 33 3.50 8.88 5.87
CA LYS A 33 3.35 10.31 6.11
C LYS A 33 2.70 11.04 4.95
N LYS A 34 3.05 10.66 3.72
CA LYS A 34 2.49 11.24 2.50
C LYS A 34 2.32 10.14 1.47
N SER A 35 1.27 10.27 0.68
CA SER A 35 0.96 9.38 -0.42
C SER A 35 0.51 10.20 -1.61
N ALA A 36 0.75 9.68 -2.81
CA ALA A 36 0.36 10.32 -4.06
C ALA A 36 -0.46 9.34 -4.90
N ILE A 37 -1.24 9.91 -5.81
CA ILE A 37 -2.03 9.15 -6.78
C ILE A 37 -1.27 9.14 -8.10
N CYS A 38 -1.17 7.97 -8.74
CA CYS A 38 -0.62 7.87 -10.09
C CYS A 38 -1.68 7.34 -11.07
N GLY A 39 -1.31 7.31 -12.35
CA GLY A 39 -2.21 6.85 -13.41
C GLY A 39 -2.74 5.44 -13.20
N THR A 40 -1.94 4.56 -12.62
CA THR A 40 -2.36 3.19 -12.30
C THR A 40 -3.55 3.18 -11.34
N ASP A 41 -3.57 4.07 -10.35
CA ASP A 41 -4.67 4.18 -9.39
C ASP A 41 -5.96 4.62 -10.08
N LEU A 42 -5.87 5.47 -11.11
CA LEU A 42 -7.02 5.88 -11.91
C LEU A 42 -7.60 4.71 -12.71
N HIS A 43 -6.74 3.86 -13.28
CA HIS A 43 -7.19 2.65 -13.99
C HIS A 43 -7.91 1.69 -13.03
N ILE A 44 -7.39 1.52 -11.83
CA ILE A 44 -8.01 0.69 -10.80
C ILE A 44 -9.37 1.28 -10.38
N TYR A 45 -9.43 2.60 -10.16
CA TYR A 45 -10.69 3.29 -9.82
C TYR A 45 -11.76 3.06 -10.90
N LYS A 46 -11.40 3.32 -12.16
CA LYS A 46 -12.32 3.18 -13.29
C LYS A 46 -12.70 1.74 -13.58
N TRP A 47 -11.88 0.81 -13.17
CA TRP A 47 -12.04 -0.62 -13.43
C TRP A 47 -12.08 -0.89 -14.94
N ASP A 48 -11.11 -0.34 -15.66
CA ASP A 48 -10.97 -0.52 -17.08
C ASP A 48 -10.50 -1.94 -17.45
N GLU A 49 -10.33 -2.21 -18.72
CA GLU A 49 -9.95 -3.54 -19.22
C GLU A 49 -8.62 -4.01 -18.64
N TRP A 50 -7.63 -3.12 -18.53
CA TRP A 50 -6.35 -3.46 -17.92
C TRP A 50 -6.51 -3.89 -16.46
N ALA A 51 -7.28 -3.13 -15.69
CA ALA A 51 -7.52 -3.45 -14.28
C ALA A 51 -8.26 -4.77 -14.13
N GLN A 52 -9.27 -5.01 -14.95
CA GLN A 52 -10.03 -6.27 -14.94
C GLN A 52 -9.14 -7.49 -15.19
N ASN A 53 -8.14 -7.34 -16.05
CA ASN A 53 -7.23 -8.43 -16.41
C ASN A 53 -6.03 -8.59 -15.47
N THR A 54 -5.73 -7.57 -14.68
CA THR A 54 -4.48 -7.49 -13.90
C THR A 54 -4.71 -7.54 -12.39
N ILE A 55 -5.76 -6.88 -11.91
CA ILE A 55 -6.00 -6.68 -10.49
C ILE A 55 -6.92 -7.75 -9.92
N LYS A 56 -6.47 -8.38 -8.84
CA LYS A 56 -7.29 -9.31 -8.05
C LYS A 56 -7.79 -8.60 -6.80
N THR A 57 -9.09 -8.65 -6.57
CA THR A 57 -9.71 -8.06 -5.38
C THR A 57 -9.81 -9.08 -4.24
N PRO A 58 -9.76 -8.65 -2.96
CA PRO A 58 -9.49 -7.27 -2.52
C PRO A 58 -8.00 -6.90 -2.62
N LEU A 59 -7.73 -5.62 -2.85
CA LEU A 59 -6.37 -5.11 -2.94
C LEU A 59 -6.27 -3.75 -2.26
N VAL A 60 -5.35 -3.61 -1.31
CA VAL A 60 -4.99 -2.30 -0.76
C VAL A 60 -4.19 -1.57 -1.82
N ILE A 61 -4.65 -0.38 -2.21
CA ILE A 61 -4.03 0.40 -3.27
C ILE A 61 -3.11 1.49 -2.72
N GLY A 62 -2.30 2.06 -3.60
CA GLY A 62 -1.31 3.08 -3.27
C GLY A 62 0.10 2.51 -3.31
N HIS A 63 0.96 3.09 -4.16
CA HIS A 63 2.33 2.62 -4.34
C HIS A 63 3.32 3.77 -4.47
N GLU A 64 2.86 5.01 -4.32
CA GLU A 64 3.72 6.19 -4.28
C GLU A 64 3.55 6.86 -2.93
N TYR A 65 4.53 6.70 -2.05
CA TYR A 65 4.42 7.15 -0.68
C TYR A 65 5.79 7.47 -0.07
N MET A 66 5.73 8.19 1.03
CA MET A 66 6.87 8.46 1.89
C MET A 66 6.46 8.14 3.33
N GLY A 67 7.35 7.54 4.07
CA GLY A 67 7.08 7.16 5.45
C GLY A 67 8.33 7.14 6.32
N ILE A 68 8.11 6.81 7.57
CA ILE A 68 9.15 6.67 8.58
C ILE A 68 9.19 5.22 9.02
N VAL A 69 10.38 4.66 9.11
CA VAL A 69 10.59 3.28 9.58
C VAL A 69 10.24 3.20 11.06
N VAL A 70 9.23 2.39 11.39
CA VAL A 70 8.80 2.18 12.78
C VAL A 70 9.16 0.78 13.31
N ASP A 71 9.40 -0.17 12.40
CA ASP A 71 9.85 -1.50 12.75
C ASP A 71 10.57 -2.13 11.55
N LYS A 72 11.41 -3.10 11.80
CA LYS A 72 12.11 -3.82 10.74
C LYS A 72 12.37 -5.26 11.13
N GLY A 73 12.46 -6.13 10.12
CA GLY A 73 12.80 -7.54 10.30
C GLY A 73 14.25 -7.73 10.74
N SER A 74 14.52 -8.89 11.31
CA SER A 74 15.83 -9.22 11.89
C SER A 74 16.99 -9.21 10.88
N GLU A 75 16.69 -9.42 9.60
CA GLU A 75 17.69 -9.46 8.53
C GLU A 75 17.91 -8.12 7.84
N VAL A 76 17.20 -7.08 8.26
CA VAL A 76 17.29 -5.75 7.65
C VAL A 76 18.43 -4.95 8.31
N SER A 77 19.44 -4.57 7.52
CA SER A 77 20.60 -3.84 8.01
C SER A 77 20.84 -2.48 7.34
N ARG A 78 20.14 -2.20 6.22
CA ARG A 78 20.38 -0.98 5.42
C ARG A 78 19.57 0.22 5.85
N VAL A 79 18.53 0.02 6.63
CA VAL A 79 17.67 1.10 7.15
C VAL A 79 17.60 1.02 8.66
N PHE A 80 17.32 2.16 9.28
CA PHE A 80 17.25 2.29 10.73
C PHE A 80 15.87 2.78 11.16
N ILE A 81 15.49 2.44 12.40
CA ILE A 81 14.25 2.96 13.01
C ILE A 81 14.32 4.50 13.01
N ASP A 82 13.19 5.13 12.72
CA ASP A 82 12.99 6.57 12.57
C ASP A 82 13.56 7.18 11.28
N GLU A 83 14.15 6.37 10.40
CA GLU A 83 14.64 6.84 9.11
C GLU A 83 13.46 7.16 8.18
N ARG A 84 13.57 8.27 7.44
CA ARG A 84 12.60 8.65 6.42
C ARG A 84 12.96 7.98 5.10
N VAL A 85 11.99 7.30 4.48
CA VAL A 85 12.20 6.57 3.23
C VAL A 85 11.07 6.81 2.24
N VAL A 86 11.36 6.57 0.99
CA VAL A 86 10.41 6.61 -0.11
C VAL A 86 10.38 5.29 -0.86
#